data_8e08c644c442dca42d66c5cdcd83cfd4
#
_entry.id   8e08c644c442dca42d66c5cdcd83cfd4
#
_cell.length_a   1.000
_cell.length_b   1.000
_cell.length_c   1.000
_cell.angle_alpha   90.00
_cell.angle_beta   90.00
_cell.angle_gamma   90.00
#
_symmetry.space_group_name_H-M   'P 1'
#
loop_
_entity.id
_entity.type
_entity.pdbx_description
1 polymer ?
#
loop_
_entity_poly.entity_id
_entity_poly.type
_entity_poly.pdbx_seq_one_letter_code
_entity_poly.pdbx_strand_id
1 'polypeptide(L)'
;MLETVGQAVIATDLQGQITYWNHAAEALYGWQADDVVGRDIAEIIPMQKTPTQAAEIRQRIAVGELWAGEFVVQRKDGSVFPAFVTDSPVCDDDGVPIGMIGVSVDISERKQLEQRLLHQAFHDALTGLPNRNLFLDRTRHALSLSRRNDQAVAVLFLDLDNFKIVNDSLGHDVGDQLLVTVAERILGCLREGDTAARLGGDEFAVLLENLDTAGAAAVVAQRLLEALRSPLNLGGHEMFVTPSIGIAIGTASAELAENLLRDADVAMYTAKRNGRARFEIFEPAMGSTALERLELEQDLRRAIERDELALHYQPVVDLSEGSLAGFEALLRWDHPTRGRIAPDVFIPVAEETGLVVPIGSWALRTACHQLRDWQHAWPDSQGINISVNLSGRQFKEPGLAKLVAQVLRETGLAPGCLNLEITETIMMADEVGTSAVLRELEQLGVTLAIDDFGTGYSSFGMLRHFPVDTLKIDRSFVDELGAGSDDSVIVAGVVGLAHGLGLRVVAEGVETLGQLERLHDLGCDLGQGYYFARPLPAVDATAIVAGRETWHTGHRIGPDARVLQPAAR
;
A
#
# COMPACT_ATOMS: atom_id res chain seq x y z
N MET A 1 33.58 10.59 57.83
CA MET A 1 32.38 11.02 57.03
C MET A 1 32.70 11.07 55.52
N LEU A 2 33.85 11.61 55.03
CA LEU A 2 34.18 11.62 53.62
C LEU A 2 34.50 10.22 53.02
N GLU A 3 34.95 9.28 53.85
CA GLU A 3 35.22 7.87 53.47
C GLU A 3 33.92 7.09 53.09
N THR A 4 32.75 7.50 53.61
CA THR A 4 31.48 6.81 53.38
C THR A 4 30.69 7.40 52.21
N VAL A 5 31.23 8.41 51.55
CA VAL A 5 30.65 9.02 50.36
C VAL A 5 30.95 8.11 49.17
N GLY A 6 29.90 7.65 48.46
CA GLY A 6 30.05 6.75 47.30
C GLY A 6 30.64 7.42 46.03
N GLN A 7 31.07 8.65 46.13
CA GLN A 7 31.74 9.42 45.04
C GLN A 7 33.20 9.59 45.34
N ALA A 8 34.01 9.70 44.29
CA ALA A 8 35.43 9.97 44.44
C ALA A 8 35.66 11.37 45.00
N VAL A 9 36.23 11.46 46.20
CA VAL A 9 36.54 12.71 46.89
C VAL A 9 38.08 12.84 47.03
N ILE A 10 38.60 13.95 46.53
CA ILE A 10 40.04 14.25 46.51
C ILE A 10 40.20 15.66 47.08
N ALA A 11 41.11 15.83 48.05
CA ALA A 11 41.51 17.18 48.49
C ALA A 11 42.97 17.46 48.13
N THR A 12 43.25 18.72 47.81
CA THR A 12 44.60 19.22 47.54
C THR A 12 44.85 20.49 48.34
N ASP A 13 46.12 20.79 48.57
CA ASP A 13 46.53 22.13 48.99
C ASP A 13 46.48 23.13 47.83
N LEU A 14 46.84 24.40 48.06
CA LEU A 14 46.86 25.45 47.04
C LEU A 14 47.92 25.24 45.97
N GLN A 15 48.93 24.39 46.21
CA GLN A 15 49.97 24.00 45.30
C GLN A 15 49.57 22.82 44.40
N GLY A 16 48.43 22.17 44.67
CA GLY A 16 47.93 21.02 43.93
C GLY A 16 48.44 19.68 44.49
N GLN A 17 49.11 19.69 45.68
CA GLN A 17 49.53 18.44 46.30
C GLN A 17 48.32 17.76 46.94
N ILE A 18 48.11 16.46 46.68
CA ILE A 18 47.00 15.66 47.20
C ILE A 18 47.17 15.51 48.73
N THR A 19 46.17 15.98 49.49
CA THR A 19 46.13 15.87 50.96
C THR A 19 45.14 14.83 51.43
N TYR A 20 44.19 14.44 50.61
CA TYR A 20 43.19 13.44 50.93
C TYR A 20 42.68 12.71 49.67
N TRP A 21 42.44 11.41 49.78
CA TRP A 21 41.99 10.51 48.74
C TRP A 21 41.12 9.43 49.33
N ASN A 22 39.81 9.39 49.07
CA ASN A 22 38.93 8.40 49.66
C ASN A 22 38.90 7.09 48.87
N HIS A 23 38.28 6.06 49.47
CA HIS A 23 38.18 4.73 48.88
C HIS A 23 37.43 4.73 47.50
N ALA A 24 36.44 5.60 47.31
CA ALA A 24 35.75 5.74 46.04
C ALA A 24 36.69 6.33 44.96
N ALA A 25 37.63 7.21 45.31
CA ALA A 25 38.63 7.69 44.39
C ALA A 25 39.68 6.61 44.05
N GLU A 26 39.99 5.71 45.00
CA GLU A 26 40.84 4.53 44.70
C GLU A 26 40.13 3.63 43.66
N ALA A 27 38.87 3.33 43.87
CA ALA A 27 38.08 2.51 42.95
C ALA A 27 37.89 3.16 41.55
N LEU A 28 37.70 4.47 41.53
CA LEU A 28 37.45 5.20 40.26
C LEU A 28 38.72 5.35 39.43
N TYR A 29 39.84 5.75 40.07
CA TYR A 29 41.10 6.09 39.36
C TYR A 29 42.13 4.97 39.35
N GLY A 30 41.96 3.94 40.21
CA GLY A 30 42.87 2.79 40.29
C GLY A 30 44.17 3.05 41.05
N TRP A 31 44.29 4.20 41.73
CA TRP A 31 45.45 4.55 42.58
C TRP A 31 45.09 4.35 44.04
N GLN A 32 46.00 3.79 44.84
CA GLN A 32 45.79 3.71 46.29
C GLN A 32 46.17 5.05 46.96
N ALA A 33 45.49 5.41 48.04
CA ALA A 33 45.72 6.66 48.76
C ALA A 33 47.19 6.82 49.19
N ASP A 34 47.82 5.76 49.67
CA ASP A 34 49.24 5.76 50.08
C ASP A 34 50.22 6.05 48.93
N ASP A 35 49.84 5.76 47.68
CA ASP A 35 50.67 6.00 46.50
C ASP A 35 50.57 7.44 45.97
N VAL A 36 49.51 8.19 46.33
CA VAL A 36 49.21 9.49 45.72
C VAL A 36 49.20 10.66 46.68
N VAL A 37 48.98 10.46 47.97
CA VAL A 37 49.03 11.55 48.97
C VAL A 37 50.44 12.17 49.00
N GLY A 38 50.48 13.49 48.90
CA GLY A 38 51.75 14.25 48.79
C GLY A 38 52.26 14.42 47.35
N ARG A 39 51.56 13.89 46.33
CA ARG A 39 51.94 14.08 44.91
C ARG A 39 51.02 15.09 44.24
N ASP A 40 51.49 15.65 43.12
CA ASP A 40 50.72 16.61 42.32
C ASP A 40 49.55 15.91 41.64
N ILE A 41 48.33 16.43 41.83
CA ILE A 41 47.10 15.91 41.22
C ILE A 41 47.17 15.84 39.68
N ALA A 42 47.91 16.79 39.05
CA ALA A 42 48.05 16.83 37.61
C ALA A 42 48.89 15.69 37.04
N GLU A 43 49.79 15.11 37.87
CA GLU A 43 50.56 13.91 37.49
C GLU A 43 49.75 12.64 37.65
N ILE A 44 48.88 12.60 38.68
CA ILE A 44 48.07 11.41 39.02
C ILE A 44 46.85 11.30 38.15
N ILE A 45 46.17 12.41 37.92
CA ILE A 45 44.97 12.49 37.04
C ILE A 45 45.24 13.49 35.92
N PRO A 46 45.93 13.06 34.85
CA PRO A 46 46.06 13.91 33.67
C PRO A 46 44.69 14.28 33.12
N MET A 47 44.40 15.56 33.11
CA MET A 47 43.14 16.06 32.54
C MET A 47 43.42 16.75 31.22
N GLN A 48 42.61 16.43 30.19
CA GLN A 48 42.64 17.19 28.94
C GLN A 48 41.97 18.54 29.15
N LYS A 49 42.73 19.55 29.53
CA LYS A 49 42.25 20.93 29.73
C LYS A 49 42.83 21.87 28.67
N THR A 50 42.03 22.76 28.15
CA THR A 50 42.58 23.90 27.41
C THR A 50 43.23 24.88 28.35
N PRO A 51 44.25 25.66 27.91
CA PRO A 51 44.87 26.69 28.75
C PRO A 51 43.86 27.69 29.35
N THR A 52 42.79 28.00 28.60
CA THR A 52 41.75 28.90 29.03
C THR A 52 40.91 28.32 30.18
N GLN A 53 40.52 27.04 30.09
CA GLN A 53 39.79 26.34 31.15
C GLN A 53 40.60 26.26 32.44
N ALA A 54 41.88 25.92 32.33
CA ALA A 54 42.79 25.87 33.49
C ALA A 54 42.96 27.23 34.18
N ALA A 55 42.93 28.34 33.43
CA ALA A 55 42.98 29.70 33.98
C ALA A 55 41.64 30.07 34.67
N GLU A 56 40.53 29.74 34.06
CA GLU A 56 39.17 29.99 34.62
C GLU A 56 38.99 29.27 35.96
N ILE A 57 39.36 28.00 36.05
CA ILE A 57 39.23 27.20 37.27
C ILE A 57 40.07 27.85 38.40
N ARG A 58 41.35 28.15 38.11
CA ARG A 58 42.20 28.80 39.10
C ARG A 58 41.66 30.15 39.58
N GLN A 59 41.11 30.95 38.68
CA GLN A 59 40.57 32.25 39.03
C GLN A 59 39.34 32.15 39.95
N ARG A 60 38.39 31.24 39.66
CA ARG A 60 37.19 31.01 40.49
C ARG A 60 37.55 30.50 41.87
N ILE A 61 38.43 29.50 41.94
CA ILE A 61 38.85 28.94 43.21
C ILE A 61 39.55 29.99 44.09
N ALA A 62 40.42 30.82 43.47
CA ALA A 62 41.13 31.89 44.20
C ALA A 62 40.20 32.94 44.82
N VAL A 63 39.00 33.14 44.28
CA VAL A 63 37.97 34.06 44.87
C VAL A 63 36.97 33.32 45.76
N GLY A 64 37.18 32.05 46.07
CA GLY A 64 36.31 31.24 46.94
C GLY A 64 35.04 30.71 46.25
N GLU A 65 35.00 30.71 44.91
CA GLU A 65 33.83 30.20 44.15
C GLU A 65 34.00 28.73 43.80
N LEU A 66 32.84 28.03 43.76
CA LEU A 66 32.75 26.64 43.26
C LEU A 66 32.91 26.62 41.74
N TRP A 67 33.60 25.62 41.24
CA TRP A 67 33.66 25.30 39.83
C TRP A 67 33.10 23.89 39.55
N ALA A 68 32.39 23.68 38.46
CA ALA A 68 31.95 22.37 38.02
C ALA A 68 32.03 22.26 36.49
N GLY A 69 32.43 21.08 36.02
CA GLY A 69 32.56 20.84 34.58
C GLY A 69 32.85 19.39 34.25
N GLU A 70 32.79 19.08 32.94
CA GLU A 70 33.09 17.77 32.40
C GLU A 70 34.52 17.75 31.87
N PHE A 71 35.27 16.70 32.19
CA PHE A 71 36.60 16.44 31.69
C PHE A 71 36.78 15.02 31.20
N VAL A 72 37.68 14.82 30.27
CA VAL A 72 38.24 13.49 29.99
C VAL A 72 39.45 13.31 30.90
N VAL A 73 39.40 12.31 31.76
CA VAL A 73 40.43 12.01 32.76
C VAL A 73 40.99 10.60 32.51
N GLN A 74 42.21 10.33 33.06
CA GLN A 74 42.90 9.06 32.86
C GLN A 74 43.01 8.29 34.17
N ARG A 75 42.84 6.98 34.12
CA ARG A 75 43.09 6.05 35.23
C ARG A 75 44.57 5.62 35.25
N LYS A 76 44.99 4.94 36.34
CA LYS A 76 46.32 4.36 36.50
C LYS A 76 46.71 3.39 35.38
N ASP A 77 45.75 2.64 34.84
CA ASP A 77 45.96 1.67 33.76
C ASP A 77 46.08 2.32 32.37
N GLY A 78 45.96 3.63 32.29
CA GLY A 78 45.98 4.39 31.04
C GLY A 78 44.64 4.53 30.35
N SER A 79 43.57 3.88 30.80
CA SER A 79 42.20 4.05 30.27
C SER A 79 41.70 5.46 30.54
N VAL A 80 40.93 6.01 29.59
CA VAL A 80 40.34 7.34 29.70
C VAL A 80 38.80 7.26 29.79
N PHE A 81 38.22 8.15 30.57
CA PHE A 81 36.78 8.24 30.73
C PHE A 81 36.32 9.67 30.97
N PRO A 82 35.09 10.01 30.62
CA PRO A 82 34.48 11.30 30.94
C PRO A 82 34.07 11.35 32.42
N ALA A 83 34.56 12.35 33.15
CA ALA A 83 34.16 12.60 34.52
C ALA A 83 33.50 13.96 34.66
N PHE A 84 32.48 14.07 35.48
CA PHE A 84 31.96 15.33 35.96
C PHE A 84 32.67 15.65 37.27
N VAL A 85 33.39 16.78 37.28
CA VAL A 85 34.20 17.20 38.43
C VAL A 85 33.63 18.47 39.01
N THR A 86 33.49 18.50 40.33
CA THR A 86 33.10 19.68 41.09
C THR A 86 34.18 20.02 42.07
N ASP A 87 34.79 21.18 41.90
CA ASP A 87 35.89 21.67 42.75
C ASP A 87 35.34 22.80 43.65
N SER A 88 35.57 22.66 44.96
CA SER A 88 35.15 23.63 45.96
C SER A 88 36.36 24.06 46.79
N PRO A 89 36.57 25.34 47.10
CA PRO A 89 37.63 25.80 47.98
C PRO A 89 37.38 25.32 49.43
N VAL A 90 38.43 24.93 50.09
CA VAL A 90 38.47 24.71 51.55
C VAL A 90 39.08 25.94 52.18
N CYS A 91 38.34 26.60 53.09
CA CYS A 91 38.83 27.82 53.76
C CYS A 91 39.12 27.56 55.23
N ASP A 92 39.98 28.37 55.81
CA ASP A 92 40.22 28.46 57.25
C ASP A 92 39.10 29.23 57.99
N ASP A 93 39.24 29.39 59.32
CA ASP A 93 38.26 30.07 60.16
C ASP A 93 38.07 31.58 59.79
N ASP A 94 39.05 32.17 59.09
CA ASP A 94 39.01 33.56 58.63
C ASP A 94 38.50 33.70 57.19
N GLY A 95 38.10 32.58 56.57
CA GLY A 95 37.54 32.52 55.23
C GLY A 95 38.59 32.54 54.11
N VAL A 96 39.88 32.37 54.44
CA VAL A 96 40.98 32.33 53.48
C VAL A 96 41.10 30.92 52.89
N PRO A 97 41.13 30.73 51.55
CA PRO A 97 41.32 29.43 50.96
C PRO A 97 42.66 28.80 51.37
N ILE A 98 42.61 27.58 51.91
CA ILE A 98 43.80 26.79 52.32
C ILE A 98 43.99 25.53 51.45
N GLY A 99 42.99 25.20 50.61
CA GLY A 99 43.05 24.07 49.71
C GLY A 99 41.79 23.97 48.87
N MET A 100 41.62 22.83 48.24
CA MET A 100 40.50 22.52 47.39
C MET A 100 40.00 21.08 47.65
N ILE A 101 38.71 20.88 47.57
CA ILE A 101 38.10 19.54 47.57
C ILE A 101 37.39 19.33 46.24
N GLY A 102 37.78 18.30 45.50
CA GLY A 102 37.20 17.87 44.27
C GLY A 102 36.33 16.62 44.46
N VAL A 103 35.16 16.62 43.87
CA VAL A 103 34.27 15.45 43.78
C VAL A 103 34.19 15.06 42.31
N SER A 104 34.53 13.79 42.01
CA SER A 104 34.49 13.27 40.64
C SER A 104 33.48 12.13 40.53
N VAL A 105 32.72 12.16 39.43
CA VAL A 105 31.72 11.15 39.07
C VAL A 105 32.00 10.68 37.64
N ASP A 106 32.08 9.37 37.43
CA ASP A 106 32.15 8.78 36.08
C ASP A 106 30.75 9.00 35.40
N ILE A 107 30.76 9.65 34.26
CA ILE A 107 29.55 9.94 33.47
C ILE A 107 29.52 9.13 32.16
N SER A 108 30.32 8.07 32.03
CA SER A 108 30.37 7.23 30.83
C SER A 108 29.04 6.61 30.51
N GLU A 109 28.35 6.03 31.50
CA GLU A 109 27.05 5.42 31.35
C GLU A 109 25.98 6.45 30.92
N ARG A 110 25.98 7.63 31.58
CA ARG A 110 25.07 8.73 31.22
C ARG A 110 25.29 9.15 29.76
N LYS A 111 26.54 9.36 29.33
CA LYS A 111 26.86 9.75 27.96
C LYS A 111 26.45 8.68 26.94
N GLN A 112 26.70 7.41 27.25
CA GLN A 112 26.26 6.30 26.40
C GLN A 112 24.73 6.24 26.28
N LEU A 113 24.00 6.45 27.36
CA LEU A 113 22.53 6.52 27.34
C LEU A 113 22.04 7.73 26.52
N GLU A 114 22.63 8.91 26.73
CA GLU A 114 22.33 10.10 25.94
C GLU A 114 22.57 9.87 24.44
N GLN A 115 23.68 9.25 24.07
CA GLN A 115 23.98 8.91 22.68
C GLN A 115 22.99 7.88 22.10
N ARG A 116 22.63 6.85 22.88
CA ARG A 116 21.62 5.86 22.47
C ARG A 116 20.24 6.50 22.26
N LEU A 117 19.83 7.38 23.20
CA LEU A 117 18.57 8.10 23.09
C LEU A 117 18.55 9.02 21.86
N LEU A 118 19.62 9.74 21.59
CA LEU A 118 19.77 10.56 20.39
C LEU A 118 19.71 9.70 19.12
N HIS A 119 20.39 8.56 19.13
CA HIS A 119 20.35 7.66 17.98
C HIS A 119 18.93 7.13 17.75
N GLN A 120 18.23 6.69 18.79
CA GLN A 120 16.83 6.22 18.72
C GLN A 120 15.86 7.34 18.32
N ALA A 121 16.13 8.58 18.68
CA ALA A 121 15.28 9.72 18.30
C ALA A 121 15.33 10.02 16.78
N PHE A 122 16.40 9.61 16.08
CA PHE A 122 16.66 9.95 14.69
C PHE A 122 16.80 8.76 13.75
N HIS A 123 16.85 7.52 14.27
CA HIS A 123 17.03 6.31 13.46
C HIS A 123 15.96 5.26 13.79
N ASP A 124 15.64 4.43 12.81
CA ASP A 124 14.78 3.25 12.97
C ASP A 124 15.57 2.13 13.67
N ALA A 125 15.02 1.57 14.73
CA ALA A 125 15.71 0.60 15.58
C ALA A 125 15.95 -0.75 14.89
N LEU A 126 15.14 -1.12 13.88
CA LEU A 126 15.25 -2.39 13.17
C LEU A 126 16.30 -2.31 12.06
N THR A 127 16.19 -1.31 11.20
CA THR A 127 17.01 -1.19 9.97
C THR A 127 18.24 -0.31 10.13
N GLY A 128 18.31 0.49 11.21
CA GLY A 128 19.39 1.48 11.42
C GLY A 128 19.33 2.68 10.48
N LEU A 129 18.38 2.73 9.56
CA LEU A 129 18.17 3.88 8.66
C LEU A 129 17.69 5.11 9.43
N PRO A 130 17.89 6.33 8.92
CA PRO A 130 17.15 7.50 9.34
C PRO A 130 15.66 7.24 9.50
N ASN A 131 15.07 7.73 10.59
CA ASN A 131 13.62 7.70 10.76
C ASN A 131 12.96 8.91 10.08
N ARG A 132 11.64 9.01 10.19
CA ARG A 132 10.84 10.09 9.59
C ARG A 132 11.34 11.49 10.02
N ASN A 133 11.73 11.66 11.28
CA ASN A 133 12.17 12.97 11.78
C ASN A 133 13.47 13.42 11.13
N LEU A 134 14.47 12.54 11.09
CA LEU A 134 15.74 12.84 10.45
C LEU A 134 15.59 13.01 8.93
N PHE A 135 14.75 12.22 8.30
CA PHE A 135 14.46 12.35 6.87
C PHE A 135 13.89 13.73 6.52
N LEU A 136 12.89 14.19 7.25
CA LEU A 136 12.29 15.51 7.05
C LEU A 136 13.28 16.64 7.31
N ASP A 137 14.14 16.50 8.32
CA ASP A 137 15.18 17.49 8.61
C ASP A 137 16.18 17.61 7.46
N ARG A 138 16.68 16.47 6.94
CA ARG A 138 17.56 16.44 5.76
C ARG A 138 16.88 16.98 4.52
N THR A 139 15.59 16.67 4.30
CA THR A 139 14.83 17.18 3.16
C THR A 139 14.69 18.71 3.24
N ARG A 140 14.41 19.28 4.42
CA ARG A 140 14.39 20.74 4.61
C ARG A 140 15.74 21.37 4.31
N HIS A 141 16.82 20.72 4.75
CA HIS A 141 18.17 21.19 4.48
C HIS A 141 18.48 21.18 2.97
N ALA A 142 18.21 20.05 2.30
CA ALA A 142 18.41 19.90 0.87
C ALA A 142 17.62 20.93 0.05
N LEU A 143 16.34 21.17 0.38
CA LEU A 143 15.50 22.21 -0.23
C LEU A 143 16.08 23.62 -0.03
N SER A 144 16.69 23.90 1.14
CA SER A 144 17.33 25.18 1.41
C SER A 144 18.60 25.41 0.57
N LEU A 145 19.36 24.34 0.30
CA LEU A 145 20.53 24.36 -0.57
C LEU A 145 20.15 24.45 -2.05
N SER A 146 19.14 23.69 -2.48
CA SER A 146 18.58 23.72 -3.83
C SER A 146 18.23 25.13 -4.30
N ARG A 147 17.62 25.93 -3.41
CA ARG A 147 17.32 27.36 -3.67
C ARG A 147 18.55 28.22 -4.01
N ARG A 148 19.73 27.84 -3.51
CA ARG A 148 20.97 28.60 -3.74
C ARG A 148 21.70 28.15 -5.01
N ASN A 149 21.55 26.88 -5.38
CA ASN A 149 22.35 26.25 -6.42
C ASN A 149 21.55 25.99 -7.71
N ASP A 150 20.26 26.32 -7.75
CA ASP A 150 19.34 26.05 -8.87
C ASP A 150 19.30 24.56 -9.29
N GLN A 151 19.46 23.66 -8.31
CA GLN A 151 19.41 22.22 -8.51
C GLN A 151 18.12 21.65 -7.93
N ALA A 152 17.56 20.61 -8.57
CA ALA A 152 16.36 19.96 -8.09
C ALA A 152 16.67 18.95 -6.97
N VAL A 153 15.67 18.75 -6.11
CA VAL A 153 15.64 17.71 -5.07
C VAL A 153 14.47 16.77 -5.40
N ALA A 154 14.63 15.47 -5.21
CA ALA A 154 13.49 14.56 -5.32
C ALA A 154 13.34 13.71 -4.05
N VAL A 155 12.09 13.45 -3.71
CA VAL A 155 11.70 12.46 -2.70
C VAL A 155 11.04 11.30 -3.41
N LEU A 156 11.54 10.09 -3.14
CA LEU A 156 10.91 8.85 -3.53
C LEU A 156 10.25 8.24 -2.28
N PHE A 157 8.97 7.92 -2.37
CA PHE A 157 8.25 7.17 -1.34
C PHE A 157 8.03 5.74 -1.84
N LEU A 158 8.42 4.76 -1.06
CA LEU A 158 8.38 3.35 -1.43
C LEU A 158 7.54 2.58 -0.40
N ASP A 159 6.73 1.66 -0.89
CA ASP A 159 5.96 0.73 -0.06
C ASP A 159 6.10 -0.69 -0.64
N LEU A 160 6.29 -1.68 0.22
CA LEU A 160 6.48 -3.07 -0.21
C LEU A 160 5.14 -3.73 -0.48
N ASP A 161 4.92 -4.10 -1.73
CA ASP A 161 3.68 -4.75 -2.16
C ASP A 161 3.47 -6.06 -1.39
N ASN A 162 2.27 -6.23 -0.81
CA ASN A 162 1.84 -7.45 -0.12
C ASN A 162 2.67 -7.84 1.13
N PHE A 163 3.42 -6.93 1.75
CA PHE A 163 4.22 -7.19 2.95
C PHE A 163 3.42 -7.83 4.09
N LYS A 164 2.15 -7.43 4.26
CA LYS A 164 1.25 -8.03 5.25
C LYS A 164 1.08 -9.54 5.04
N ILE A 165 1.00 -10.00 3.79
CA ILE A 165 0.87 -11.44 3.49
C ILE A 165 2.11 -12.20 3.96
N VAL A 166 3.30 -11.60 3.83
CA VAL A 166 4.54 -12.18 4.33
C VAL A 166 4.48 -12.36 5.84
N ASN A 167 4.09 -11.32 6.58
CA ASN A 167 3.93 -11.38 8.03
C ASN A 167 2.90 -12.42 8.48
N ASP A 168 1.73 -12.42 7.82
CA ASP A 168 0.62 -13.31 8.19
C ASP A 168 0.95 -14.79 7.86
N SER A 169 1.79 -15.05 6.84
CA SER A 169 2.14 -16.41 6.39
C SER A 169 3.39 -16.98 7.04
N LEU A 170 4.44 -16.15 7.27
CA LEU A 170 5.77 -16.59 7.71
C LEU A 170 6.19 -16.03 9.07
N GLY A 171 5.36 -15.18 9.65
CA GLY A 171 5.61 -14.56 10.95
C GLY A 171 6.44 -13.26 10.89
N HIS A 172 6.36 -12.47 11.96
CA HIS A 172 7.00 -11.16 12.05
C HIS A 172 8.53 -11.19 11.98
N ASP A 173 9.16 -12.26 12.48
CA ASP A 173 10.63 -12.39 12.45
C ASP A 173 11.17 -12.44 11.00
N VAL A 174 10.45 -13.13 10.09
CA VAL A 174 10.79 -13.17 8.66
C VAL A 174 10.51 -11.83 8.00
N GLY A 175 9.41 -11.16 8.39
CA GLY A 175 9.10 -9.80 7.95
C GLY A 175 10.17 -8.78 8.36
N ASP A 176 10.69 -8.88 9.58
CA ASP A 176 11.78 -8.02 10.06
C ASP A 176 13.08 -8.26 9.28
N GLN A 177 13.45 -9.52 9.00
CA GLN A 177 14.59 -9.85 8.15
C GLN A 177 14.42 -9.30 6.72
N LEU A 178 13.20 -9.37 6.17
CA LEU A 178 12.87 -8.78 4.88
C LEU A 178 13.13 -7.27 4.88
N LEU A 179 12.65 -6.54 5.88
CA LEU A 179 12.81 -5.10 6.00
C LEU A 179 14.30 -4.69 6.10
N VAL A 180 15.11 -5.44 6.85
CA VAL A 180 16.57 -5.21 6.94
C VAL A 180 17.22 -5.43 5.58
N THR A 181 16.90 -6.52 4.89
CA THR A 181 17.48 -6.82 3.58
C THR A 181 17.06 -5.79 2.51
N VAL A 182 15.81 -5.33 2.56
CA VAL A 182 15.33 -4.24 1.69
C VAL A 182 16.10 -2.96 1.94
N ALA A 183 16.33 -2.60 3.22
CA ALA A 183 17.11 -1.42 3.59
C ALA A 183 18.53 -1.47 3.02
N GLU A 184 19.22 -2.62 3.12
CA GLU A 184 20.56 -2.84 2.55
C GLU A 184 20.56 -2.70 1.02
N ARG A 185 19.55 -3.26 0.33
CA ARG A 185 19.42 -3.14 -1.14
C ARG A 185 19.16 -1.69 -1.57
N ILE A 186 18.32 -0.96 -0.84
CA ILE A 186 18.08 0.47 -1.10
C ILE A 186 19.39 1.24 -0.98
N LEU A 187 20.14 1.05 0.12
CA LEU A 187 21.44 1.70 0.32
C LEU A 187 22.43 1.39 -0.81
N GLY A 188 22.47 0.13 -1.27
CA GLY A 188 23.32 -0.29 -2.40
C GLY A 188 22.97 0.38 -3.74
N CYS A 189 21.77 0.94 -3.85
CA CYS A 189 21.33 1.69 -5.04
C CYS A 189 21.62 3.20 -4.95
N LEU A 190 22.10 3.71 -3.83
CA LEU A 190 22.25 5.15 -3.60
C LEU A 190 23.71 5.57 -3.60
N ARG A 191 23.97 6.84 -3.91
CA ARG A 191 25.28 7.47 -3.78
C ARG A 191 25.45 8.11 -2.39
N GLU A 192 26.67 8.47 -2.02
CA GLU A 192 27.01 9.00 -0.68
C GLU A 192 26.21 10.26 -0.28
N GLY A 193 25.78 11.07 -1.23
CA GLY A 193 24.97 12.28 -0.96
C GLY A 193 23.46 12.02 -0.82
N ASP A 194 22.97 10.83 -1.17
CA ASP A 194 21.53 10.51 -1.08
C ASP A 194 21.20 9.98 0.33
N THR A 195 19.95 10.11 0.75
CA THR A 195 19.49 9.61 2.06
C THR A 195 18.38 8.59 1.89
N ALA A 196 18.57 7.37 2.42
CA ALA A 196 17.49 6.42 2.63
C ALA A 196 16.93 6.55 4.05
N ALA A 197 15.65 6.32 4.24
CA ALA A 197 14.96 6.31 5.53
C ALA A 197 13.88 5.23 5.57
N ARG A 198 13.53 4.77 6.79
CA ARG A 198 12.32 3.99 7.03
C ARG A 198 11.34 4.84 7.82
N LEU A 199 10.13 5.00 7.29
CA LEU A 199 9.11 5.89 7.88
C LEU A 199 8.22 5.18 8.89
N GLY A 200 8.08 3.87 8.75
CA GLY A 200 7.31 2.96 9.60
C GLY A 200 6.77 1.77 8.82
N GLY A 201 6.45 0.66 9.48
CA GLY A 201 5.93 -0.54 8.79
C GLY A 201 6.82 -0.97 7.62
N ASP A 202 6.22 -1.06 6.43
CA ASP A 202 6.83 -1.38 5.15
C ASP A 202 7.16 -0.15 4.27
N GLU A 203 7.07 1.06 4.84
CA GLU A 203 7.30 2.32 4.14
C GLU A 203 8.75 2.78 4.25
N PHE A 204 9.36 3.05 3.11
CA PHE A 204 10.69 3.64 2.98
C PHE A 204 10.62 4.95 2.21
N ALA A 205 11.60 5.81 2.43
CA ALA A 205 11.77 7.03 1.66
C ALA A 205 13.22 7.21 1.22
N VAL A 206 13.41 7.81 0.06
CA VAL A 206 14.72 8.17 -0.47
C VAL A 206 14.71 9.64 -0.84
N LEU A 207 15.68 10.38 -0.32
CA LEU A 207 15.96 11.75 -0.70
C LEU A 207 17.14 11.76 -1.68
N LEU A 208 16.91 12.31 -2.85
CA LEU A 208 17.94 12.55 -3.87
C LEU A 208 18.25 14.03 -3.90
N GLU A 209 19.51 14.36 -3.68
CA GLU A 209 20.00 15.74 -3.68
C GLU A 209 20.74 16.06 -4.98
N ASN A 210 20.83 17.33 -5.32
CA ASN A 210 21.63 17.83 -6.44
C ASN A 210 21.32 17.09 -7.77
N LEU A 211 20.06 17.10 -8.18
CA LEU A 211 19.62 16.52 -9.44
C LEU A 211 19.82 17.50 -10.59
N ASP A 212 20.54 17.06 -11.62
CA ASP A 212 20.75 17.86 -12.84
C ASP A 212 19.50 17.91 -13.72
N THR A 213 18.67 16.86 -13.68
CA THR A 213 17.42 16.74 -14.44
C THR A 213 16.36 16.00 -13.66
N ALA A 214 15.09 16.33 -13.89
CA ALA A 214 13.94 15.60 -13.34
C ALA A 214 13.97 14.09 -13.68
N GLY A 215 14.48 13.73 -14.86
CA GLY A 215 14.61 12.33 -15.28
C GLY A 215 15.59 11.50 -14.45
N ALA A 216 16.54 12.13 -13.75
CA ALA A 216 17.51 11.41 -12.92
C ALA A 216 16.84 10.66 -11.76
N ALA A 217 15.76 11.20 -11.20
CA ALA A 217 14.98 10.52 -10.15
C ALA A 217 14.32 9.23 -10.67
N ALA A 218 13.78 9.25 -11.90
CA ALA A 218 13.18 8.08 -12.53
C ALA A 218 14.22 6.96 -12.77
N VAL A 219 15.45 7.31 -13.13
CA VAL A 219 16.54 6.33 -13.28
C VAL A 219 16.87 5.64 -11.96
N VAL A 220 16.88 6.39 -10.84
CA VAL A 220 17.10 5.80 -9.51
C VAL A 220 15.91 4.91 -9.11
N ALA A 221 14.68 5.36 -9.35
CA ALA A 221 13.48 4.56 -9.08
C ALA A 221 13.48 3.24 -9.87
N GLN A 222 13.85 3.27 -11.15
CA GLN A 222 13.97 2.07 -11.97
C GLN A 222 15.04 1.11 -11.42
N ARG A 223 16.21 1.63 -11.01
CA ARG A 223 17.27 0.83 -10.38
C ARG A 223 16.81 0.18 -9.07
N LEU A 224 16.04 0.90 -8.25
CA LEU A 224 15.45 0.37 -7.02
C LEU A 224 14.44 -0.74 -7.31
N LEU A 225 13.56 -0.57 -8.32
CA LEU A 225 12.63 -1.61 -8.76
C LEU A 225 13.36 -2.88 -9.18
N GLU A 226 14.41 -2.76 -9.98
CA GLU A 226 15.22 -3.90 -10.46
C GLU A 226 15.95 -4.60 -9.31
N ALA A 227 16.58 -3.84 -8.41
CA ALA A 227 17.30 -4.38 -7.26
C ALA A 227 16.40 -5.13 -6.29
N LEU A 228 15.17 -4.63 -6.06
CA LEU A 228 14.22 -5.23 -5.13
C LEU A 228 13.45 -6.42 -5.74
N ARG A 229 13.33 -6.49 -7.07
CA ARG A 229 12.76 -7.67 -7.78
C ARG A 229 13.61 -8.92 -7.68
N SER A 230 14.90 -8.79 -7.39
CA SER A 230 15.79 -9.95 -7.27
C SER A 230 15.35 -10.82 -6.09
N PRO A 231 15.38 -12.16 -6.21
CA PRO A 231 14.94 -13.05 -5.15
C PRO A 231 15.67 -12.81 -3.83
N LEU A 232 14.96 -12.98 -2.74
CA LEU A 232 15.42 -12.87 -1.37
C LEU A 232 15.38 -14.25 -0.73
N ASN A 233 16.47 -14.67 -0.09
CA ASN A 233 16.48 -15.93 0.66
C ASN A 233 16.36 -15.63 2.15
N LEU A 234 15.17 -15.83 2.71
CA LEU A 234 14.83 -15.51 4.10
C LEU A 234 14.29 -16.78 4.79
N GLY A 235 14.91 -17.16 5.89
CA GLY A 235 14.48 -18.35 6.64
C GLY A 235 14.50 -19.66 5.84
N GLY A 236 15.29 -19.74 4.74
CA GLY A 236 15.34 -20.89 3.83
C GLY A 236 14.26 -20.89 2.73
N HIS A 237 13.48 -19.84 2.62
CA HIS A 237 12.50 -19.63 1.56
C HIS A 237 12.99 -18.58 0.56
N GLU A 238 12.87 -18.88 -0.73
CA GLU A 238 13.10 -17.90 -1.79
C GLU A 238 11.82 -17.08 -1.98
N MET A 239 11.93 -15.75 -1.85
CA MET A 239 10.81 -14.83 -1.90
C MET A 239 11.05 -13.71 -2.92
N PHE A 240 9.98 -13.28 -3.55
CA PHE A 240 9.95 -12.15 -4.47
C PHE A 240 9.08 -11.06 -3.86
N VAL A 241 9.66 -9.87 -3.69
CA VAL A 241 8.94 -8.69 -3.18
C VAL A 241 9.17 -7.55 -4.15
N THR A 242 8.11 -6.83 -4.46
CA THR A 242 8.18 -5.65 -5.33
C THR A 242 7.79 -4.41 -4.54
N PRO A 243 8.39 -3.26 -4.80
CA PRO A 243 7.92 -2.00 -4.26
C PRO A 243 7.01 -1.28 -5.25
N SER A 244 6.05 -0.51 -4.74
CA SER A 244 5.42 0.59 -5.46
C SER A 244 6.09 1.89 -5.05
N ILE A 245 6.48 2.74 -6.02
CA ILE A 245 7.31 3.92 -5.78
C ILE A 245 6.58 5.17 -6.29
N GLY A 246 6.49 6.20 -5.46
CA GLY A 246 6.07 7.53 -5.88
C GLY A 246 7.23 8.51 -5.85
N ILE A 247 7.32 9.38 -6.83
CA ILE A 247 8.39 10.37 -6.98
C ILE A 247 7.78 11.76 -6.95
N ALA A 248 8.24 12.61 -6.02
CA ALA A 248 7.94 14.04 -6.04
C ALA A 248 9.23 14.85 -6.23
N ILE A 249 9.16 15.85 -7.10
CA ILE A 249 10.33 16.68 -7.46
C ILE A 249 10.09 18.08 -6.91
N GLY A 250 10.94 18.50 -5.99
CA GLY A 250 10.95 19.84 -5.42
C GLY A 250 11.88 20.76 -6.21
N THR A 251 11.34 21.91 -6.61
CA THR A 251 12.10 22.98 -7.20
C THR A 251 12.20 24.17 -6.23
N ALA A 252 13.02 25.15 -6.53
CA ALA A 252 13.38 26.29 -5.67
C ALA A 252 12.23 27.18 -5.13
N SER A 253 10.96 26.93 -5.50
CA SER A 253 9.81 27.63 -4.98
C SER A 253 9.36 27.05 -3.64
N ALA A 254 8.99 27.90 -2.70
CA ALA A 254 8.47 27.76 -1.33
C ALA A 254 7.84 26.41 -0.84
N GLU A 255 8.27 25.27 -1.35
CA GLU A 255 7.79 23.95 -0.94
C GLU A 255 8.29 23.57 0.45
N LEU A 256 7.39 23.00 1.24
CA LEU A 256 7.72 22.40 2.53
C LEU A 256 8.12 20.93 2.33
N ALA A 257 9.07 20.44 3.11
CA ALA A 257 9.52 19.04 3.05
C ALA A 257 8.36 18.05 3.26
N GLU A 258 7.41 18.42 4.12
CA GLU A 258 6.21 17.65 4.41
C GLU A 258 5.30 17.54 3.18
N ASN A 259 5.19 18.60 2.38
CA ASN A 259 4.40 18.60 1.15
C ASN A 259 5.05 17.67 0.11
N LEU A 260 6.38 17.76 -0.05
CA LEU A 260 7.11 16.93 -1.01
C LEU A 260 6.99 15.44 -0.65
N LEU A 261 7.05 15.10 0.65
CA LEU A 261 6.85 13.72 1.11
C LEU A 261 5.42 13.25 0.88
N ARG A 262 4.41 14.09 1.15
CA ARG A 262 3.00 13.80 0.89
C ARG A 262 2.73 13.61 -0.60
N ASP A 263 3.31 14.44 -1.45
CA ASP A 263 3.10 14.37 -2.89
C ASP A 263 3.75 13.10 -3.49
N ALA A 264 4.90 12.67 -2.94
CA ALA A 264 5.50 11.39 -3.27
C ALA A 264 4.63 10.19 -2.81
N ASP A 265 3.99 10.28 -1.62
CA ASP A 265 3.05 9.26 -1.13
C ASP A 265 1.83 9.13 -2.06
N VAL A 266 1.24 10.26 -2.49
CA VAL A 266 0.13 10.28 -3.47
C VAL A 266 0.53 9.60 -4.79
N ALA A 267 1.74 9.86 -5.29
CA ALA A 267 2.24 9.21 -6.49
C ALA A 267 2.47 7.72 -6.28
N MET A 268 3.01 7.29 -5.13
CA MET A 268 3.17 5.87 -4.77
C MET A 268 1.83 5.14 -4.73
N TYR A 269 0.82 5.77 -4.14
CA TYR A 269 -0.52 5.22 -4.14
C TYR A 269 -1.09 5.05 -5.56
N THR A 270 -0.80 6.00 -6.47
CA THR A 270 -1.15 5.88 -7.90
C THR A 270 -0.41 4.71 -8.55
N ALA A 271 0.88 4.48 -8.23
CA ALA A 271 1.64 3.32 -8.70
C ALA A 271 1.00 1.99 -8.26
N LYS A 272 0.52 1.90 -7.00
CA LYS A 272 -0.22 0.72 -6.51
C LYS A 272 -1.49 0.43 -7.31
N ARG A 273 -2.24 1.48 -7.66
CA ARG A 273 -3.48 1.37 -8.45
C ARG A 273 -3.21 0.94 -9.89
N ASN A 274 -2.17 1.46 -10.51
CA ASN A 274 -1.81 1.19 -11.90
C ASN A 274 -1.14 -0.19 -12.09
N GLY A 275 -1.25 -1.10 -11.11
CA GLY A 275 -0.80 -2.49 -11.21
C GLY A 275 0.45 -2.83 -10.40
N ARG A 276 0.85 -1.99 -9.42
CA ARG A 276 1.99 -2.22 -8.52
C ARG A 276 3.33 -2.41 -9.25
N ALA A 277 4.41 -2.70 -8.51
CA ALA A 277 5.74 -3.02 -9.06
C ALA A 277 6.26 -1.99 -10.09
N ARG A 278 5.93 -0.71 -9.89
CA ARG A 278 6.28 0.40 -10.76
C ARG A 278 6.54 1.68 -10.00
N PHE A 279 6.99 2.71 -10.71
CA PHE A 279 7.02 4.07 -10.16
C PHE A 279 6.05 4.98 -10.92
N GLU A 280 5.58 6.02 -10.23
CA GLU A 280 4.82 7.14 -10.78
C GLU A 280 5.44 8.45 -10.31
N ILE A 281 5.43 9.47 -11.18
CA ILE A 281 5.90 10.81 -10.85
C ILE A 281 4.69 11.65 -10.49
N PHE A 282 4.75 12.35 -9.36
CA PHE A 282 3.67 13.20 -8.90
C PHE A 282 3.34 14.29 -9.91
N GLU A 283 2.08 14.37 -10.24
CA GLU A 283 1.47 15.48 -10.96
C GLU A 283 0.40 16.13 -10.07
N PRO A 284 0.22 17.47 -10.11
CA PRO A 284 -0.77 18.16 -9.27
C PRO A 284 -2.20 17.60 -9.38
N ALA A 285 -2.57 17.06 -10.54
CA ALA A 285 -3.85 16.40 -10.76
C ALA A 285 -4.05 15.15 -9.87
N MET A 286 -2.97 14.46 -9.47
CA MET A 286 -3.06 13.28 -8.59
C MET A 286 -3.53 13.64 -7.19
N GLY A 287 -3.16 14.82 -6.68
CA GLY A 287 -3.58 15.28 -5.36
C GLY A 287 -5.08 15.56 -5.28
N SER A 288 -5.68 16.12 -6.33
CA SER A 288 -7.14 16.29 -6.40
C SER A 288 -7.86 14.94 -6.47
N THR A 289 -7.33 13.99 -7.24
CA THR A 289 -7.88 12.64 -7.37
C THR A 289 -7.89 11.88 -6.03
N ALA A 290 -6.88 12.05 -5.19
CA ALA A 290 -6.81 11.39 -3.88
C ALA A 290 -7.88 11.95 -2.91
N LEU A 291 -8.11 13.26 -2.90
CA LEU A 291 -9.17 13.89 -2.09
C LEU A 291 -10.56 13.48 -2.59
N GLU A 292 -10.79 13.57 -3.90
CA GLU A 292 -12.04 13.14 -4.55
C GLU A 292 -12.38 11.68 -4.22
N ARG A 293 -11.36 10.82 -4.15
CA ARG A 293 -11.53 9.42 -3.79
C ARG A 293 -11.94 9.23 -2.33
N LEU A 294 -11.35 9.99 -1.39
CA LEU A 294 -11.74 9.93 0.02
C LEU A 294 -13.21 10.35 0.20
N GLU A 295 -13.62 11.41 -0.50
CA GLU A 295 -15.02 11.84 -0.53
C GLU A 295 -15.92 10.76 -1.14
N LEU A 296 -15.49 10.16 -2.25
CA LEU A 296 -16.22 9.09 -2.93
C LEU A 296 -16.41 7.86 -2.02
N GLU A 297 -15.39 7.48 -1.24
CA GLU A 297 -15.51 6.41 -0.24
C GLU A 297 -16.55 6.74 0.82
N GLN A 298 -16.53 7.96 1.35
CA GLN A 298 -17.48 8.40 2.36
C GLN A 298 -18.92 8.43 1.83
N ASP A 299 -19.11 8.86 0.58
CA ASP A 299 -20.42 8.90 -0.05
C ASP A 299 -20.91 7.49 -0.39
N LEU A 300 -20.03 6.61 -0.87
CA LEU A 300 -20.38 5.23 -1.21
C LEU A 300 -20.85 4.41 0.01
N ARG A 301 -20.29 4.68 1.21
CA ARG A 301 -20.76 4.06 2.46
C ARG A 301 -22.25 4.32 2.74
N ARG A 302 -22.76 5.44 2.27
CA ARG A 302 -24.15 5.88 2.49
C ARG A 302 -25.05 5.63 1.29
N ALA A 303 -24.46 5.24 0.14
CA ALA A 303 -25.17 5.13 -1.12
C ALA A 303 -26.34 4.11 -1.06
N ILE A 304 -26.16 2.98 -0.34
CA ILE A 304 -27.23 1.97 -0.15
C ILE A 304 -28.38 2.55 0.69
N GLU A 305 -28.05 3.24 1.80
CA GLU A 305 -29.05 3.80 2.72
C GLU A 305 -29.84 4.95 2.09
N ARG A 306 -29.24 5.61 1.09
CA ARG A 306 -29.82 6.78 0.41
C ARG A 306 -30.50 6.45 -0.93
N ASP A 307 -30.62 5.17 -1.27
CA ASP A 307 -31.18 4.73 -2.56
C ASP A 307 -30.47 5.36 -3.77
N GLU A 308 -29.14 5.58 -3.67
CA GLU A 308 -28.34 6.15 -4.75
C GLU A 308 -27.84 5.07 -5.73
N LEU A 309 -27.90 3.78 -5.33
CA LEU A 309 -27.52 2.65 -6.17
C LEU A 309 -28.71 2.13 -6.96
N ALA A 310 -28.48 1.81 -8.23
CA ALA A 310 -29.47 1.22 -9.12
C ALA A 310 -28.86 0.06 -9.92
N LEU A 311 -29.71 -0.86 -10.39
CA LEU A 311 -29.32 -1.86 -11.38
C LEU A 311 -29.84 -1.47 -12.75
N HIS A 312 -28.99 -1.52 -13.75
CA HIS A 312 -29.36 -1.53 -15.15
C HIS A 312 -29.21 -2.95 -15.69
N TYR A 313 -30.04 -3.29 -16.64
CA TYR A 313 -30.18 -4.62 -17.21
C TYR A 313 -29.81 -4.59 -18.68
N GLN A 314 -28.81 -5.39 -19.08
CA GLN A 314 -28.38 -5.51 -20.47
C GLN A 314 -28.84 -6.86 -21.03
N PRO A 315 -29.56 -6.90 -22.17
CA PRO A 315 -30.03 -8.16 -22.72
C PRO A 315 -28.89 -9.03 -23.24
N VAL A 316 -29.00 -10.32 -22.96
CA VAL A 316 -28.22 -11.41 -23.53
C VAL A 316 -29.11 -12.17 -24.48
N VAL A 317 -28.66 -12.34 -25.72
CA VAL A 317 -29.49 -12.83 -26.83
C VAL A 317 -28.91 -14.16 -27.35
N ASP A 318 -29.78 -15.13 -27.58
CA ASP A 318 -29.44 -16.36 -28.30
C ASP A 318 -29.18 -16.04 -29.78
N LEU A 319 -28.00 -16.33 -30.27
CA LEU A 319 -27.59 -15.95 -31.61
C LEU A 319 -28.21 -16.85 -32.69
N SER A 320 -28.66 -18.06 -32.34
CA SER A 320 -29.30 -18.99 -33.26
C SER A 320 -30.78 -18.68 -33.49
N GLU A 321 -31.47 -18.27 -32.41
CA GLU A 321 -32.94 -17.99 -32.46
C GLU A 321 -33.23 -16.50 -32.52
N GLY A 322 -32.26 -15.63 -32.16
CA GLY A 322 -32.48 -14.21 -31.98
C GLY A 322 -33.42 -13.88 -30.81
N SER A 323 -33.61 -14.81 -29.90
CA SER A 323 -34.50 -14.67 -28.74
C SER A 323 -33.75 -14.17 -27.51
N LEU A 324 -34.48 -13.53 -26.56
CA LEU A 324 -33.94 -13.09 -25.29
C LEU A 324 -33.61 -14.31 -24.43
N ALA A 325 -32.32 -14.52 -24.11
CA ALA A 325 -31.85 -15.56 -23.21
C ALA A 325 -31.84 -15.10 -21.75
N GLY A 326 -31.51 -13.84 -21.49
CA GLY A 326 -31.44 -13.30 -20.16
C GLY A 326 -31.02 -11.83 -20.11
N PHE A 327 -30.65 -11.40 -18.91
CA PHE A 327 -30.10 -10.07 -18.69
C PHE A 327 -28.86 -10.17 -17.79
N GLU A 328 -27.89 -9.31 -18.02
CA GLU A 328 -26.86 -9.01 -17.04
C GLU A 328 -27.26 -7.80 -16.21
N ALA A 329 -27.20 -7.94 -14.88
CA ALA A 329 -27.50 -6.89 -13.92
C ALA A 329 -26.23 -6.08 -13.63
N LEU A 330 -26.20 -4.86 -14.12
CA LEU A 330 -25.05 -3.97 -14.07
C LEU A 330 -25.28 -2.83 -13.07
N LEU A 331 -24.41 -2.73 -12.09
CA LEU A 331 -24.50 -1.73 -11.02
C LEU A 331 -24.30 -0.31 -11.58
N ARG A 332 -25.08 0.64 -11.06
CA ARG A 332 -25.03 2.07 -11.35
C ARG A 332 -25.08 2.85 -10.06
N TRP A 333 -24.38 3.98 -10.02
CA TRP A 333 -24.45 4.91 -8.90
C TRP A 333 -24.86 6.29 -9.38
N ASP A 334 -26.07 6.68 -9.02
CA ASP A 334 -26.65 7.99 -9.33
C ASP A 334 -26.42 8.94 -8.14
N HIS A 335 -25.26 9.59 -8.12
CA HIS A 335 -24.83 10.46 -7.03
C HIS A 335 -25.56 11.81 -7.08
N PRO A 336 -26.10 12.34 -5.97
CA PRO A 336 -26.98 13.52 -5.97
C PRO A 336 -26.31 14.80 -6.49
N THR A 337 -25.01 14.98 -6.33
CA THR A 337 -24.29 16.19 -6.75
C THR A 337 -23.31 15.97 -7.89
N ARG A 338 -22.80 14.73 -8.06
CA ARG A 338 -21.82 14.38 -9.11
C ARG A 338 -22.46 13.76 -10.35
N GLY A 339 -23.80 13.52 -10.31
CA GLY A 339 -24.49 12.80 -11.37
C GLY A 339 -24.13 11.31 -11.38
N ARG A 340 -24.25 10.66 -12.53
CA ARG A 340 -23.97 9.23 -12.65
C ARG A 340 -22.46 8.97 -12.62
N ILE A 341 -22.02 8.21 -11.62
CA ILE A 341 -20.63 7.76 -11.46
C ILE A 341 -20.48 6.39 -12.13
N ALA A 342 -19.46 6.26 -12.98
CA ALA A 342 -19.22 5.04 -13.74
C ALA A 342 -18.71 3.88 -12.84
N PRO A 343 -19.08 2.62 -13.13
CA PRO A 343 -18.67 1.45 -12.34
C PRO A 343 -17.15 1.30 -12.18
N ASP A 344 -16.39 1.56 -13.22
CA ASP A 344 -14.92 1.53 -13.23
C ASP A 344 -14.26 2.54 -12.27
N VAL A 345 -15.00 3.57 -11.84
CA VAL A 345 -14.55 4.55 -10.86
C VAL A 345 -14.82 4.09 -9.43
N PHE A 346 -16.04 3.59 -9.12
CA PHE A 346 -16.44 3.33 -7.74
C PHE A 346 -16.32 1.86 -7.31
N ILE A 347 -16.37 0.88 -8.22
CA ILE A 347 -16.20 -0.54 -7.87
C ILE A 347 -14.81 -0.80 -7.28
N PRO A 348 -13.70 -0.30 -7.83
CA PRO A 348 -12.38 -0.44 -7.19
C PRO A 348 -12.33 0.15 -5.78
N VAL A 349 -13.01 1.28 -5.53
CA VAL A 349 -13.12 1.87 -4.19
C VAL A 349 -13.91 0.95 -3.25
N ALA A 350 -15.01 0.39 -3.74
CA ALA A 350 -15.83 -0.57 -2.97
C ALA A 350 -15.02 -1.83 -2.61
N GLU A 351 -14.21 -2.35 -3.53
CA GLU A 351 -13.38 -3.53 -3.31
C GLU A 351 -12.29 -3.28 -2.26
N GLU A 352 -11.53 -2.20 -2.39
CA GLU A 352 -10.47 -1.86 -1.44
C GLU A 352 -11.00 -1.62 -0.02
N THR A 353 -12.15 -0.94 0.10
CA THR A 353 -12.76 -0.61 1.39
C THR A 353 -13.63 -1.72 1.98
N GLY A 354 -13.95 -2.77 1.19
CA GLY A 354 -14.85 -3.86 1.59
C GLY A 354 -16.33 -3.54 1.42
N LEU A 355 -16.68 -2.37 0.94
CA LEU A 355 -18.06 -1.99 0.67
C LEU A 355 -18.70 -2.81 -0.47
N VAL A 356 -17.86 -3.43 -1.32
CA VAL A 356 -18.33 -4.33 -2.37
C VAL A 356 -19.15 -5.51 -1.83
N VAL A 357 -18.91 -5.96 -0.60
CA VAL A 357 -19.67 -7.08 0.02
C VAL A 357 -21.12 -6.69 0.29
N PRO A 358 -21.45 -5.63 1.05
CA PRO A 358 -22.83 -5.21 1.23
C PRO A 358 -23.49 -4.73 -0.06
N ILE A 359 -22.76 -4.03 -0.96
CA ILE A 359 -23.27 -3.58 -2.26
C ILE A 359 -23.63 -4.78 -3.13
N GLY A 360 -22.77 -5.78 -3.26
CA GLY A 360 -23.02 -6.97 -4.05
C GLY A 360 -24.15 -7.84 -3.47
N SER A 361 -24.27 -7.92 -2.14
CA SER A 361 -25.40 -8.58 -1.50
C SER A 361 -26.73 -7.89 -1.82
N TRP A 362 -26.76 -6.56 -1.86
CA TRP A 362 -27.91 -5.77 -2.28
C TRP A 362 -28.21 -5.99 -3.78
N ALA A 363 -27.18 -5.94 -4.63
CA ALA A 363 -27.34 -6.14 -6.07
C ALA A 363 -27.93 -7.53 -6.39
N LEU A 364 -27.41 -8.58 -5.75
CA LEU A 364 -27.91 -9.96 -5.91
C LEU A 364 -29.39 -10.07 -5.53
N ARG A 365 -29.80 -9.51 -4.38
CA ARG A 365 -31.21 -9.52 -3.96
C ARG A 365 -32.10 -8.77 -4.95
N THR A 366 -31.67 -7.57 -5.34
CA THR A 366 -32.44 -6.71 -6.26
C THR A 366 -32.59 -7.36 -7.63
N ALA A 367 -31.53 -7.96 -8.18
CA ALA A 367 -31.57 -8.66 -9.47
C ALA A 367 -32.52 -9.88 -9.45
N CYS A 368 -32.40 -10.72 -8.39
CA CYS A 368 -33.27 -11.88 -8.24
C CYS A 368 -34.75 -11.49 -8.06
N HIS A 369 -35.06 -10.44 -7.29
CA HIS A 369 -36.42 -9.93 -7.16
C HIS A 369 -36.96 -9.42 -8.50
N GLN A 370 -36.15 -8.64 -9.23
CA GLN A 370 -36.58 -8.09 -10.53
C GLN A 370 -36.89 -9.20 -11.55
N LEU A 371 -36.04 -10.23 -11.64
CA LEU A 371 -36.34 -11.36 -12.54
C LEU A 371 -37.62 -12.09 -12.11
N ARG A 372 -37.80 -12.30 -10.81
CA ARG A 372 -39.01 -12.95 -10.30
C ARG A 372 -40.26 -12.16 -10.61
N ASP A 373 -40.22 -10.82 -10.50
CA ASP A 373 -41.33 -9.94 -10.86
C ASP A 373 -41.65 -10.04 -12.37
N TRP A 374 -40.62 -10.10 -13.23
CA TRP A 374 -40.82 -10.34 -14.66
C TRP A 374 -41.49 -11.71 -14.94
N GLN A 375 -40.98 -12.79 -14.32
CA GLN A 375 -41.54 -14.13 -14.48
C GLN A 375 -42.99 -14.25 -13.98
N HIS A 376 -43.38 -13.48 -12.95
CA HIS A 376 -44.76 -13.41 -12.47
C HIS A 376 -45.68 -12.64 -13.43
N ALA A 377 -45.22 -11.51 -13.93
CA ALA A 377 -46.00 -10.67 -14.83
C ALA A 377 -46.14 -11.28 -16.25
N TRP A 378 -45.09 -12.00 -16.69
CA TRP A 378 -45.04 -12.64 -18.02
C TRP A 378 -44.66 -14.13 -17.90
N PRO A 379 -45.61 -15.05 -17.78
CA PRO A 379 -45.32 -16.48 -17.58
C PRO A 379 -44.43 -17.11 -18.63
N ASP A 380 -44.45 -16.60 -19.86
CA ASP A 380 -43.58 -17.09 -20.95
C ASP A 380 -42.13 -16.67 -20.81
N SER A 381 -41.80 -15.83 -19.83
CA SER A 381 -40.43 -15.44 -19.49
C SER A 381 -39.75 -16.38 -18.48
N GLN A 382 -40.34 -17.54 -18.18
CA GLN A 382 -39.77 -18.52 -17.20
C GLN A 382 -38.37 -19.03 -17.57
N GLY A 383 -38.02 -19.00 -18.86
CA GLY A 383 -36.70 -19.42 -19.37
C GLY A 383 -35.62 -18.36 -19.34
N ILE A 384 -35.95 -17.12 -18.93
CA ILE A 384 -34.98 -16.01 -18.89
C ILE A 384 -34.12 -16.12 -17.64
N ASN A 385 -32.81 -15.87 -17.80
CA ASN A 385 -31.82 -15.86 -16.71
C ASN A 385 -31.47 -14.44 -16.26
N ILE A 386 -30.88 -14.31 -15.07
CA ILE A 386 -30.24 -13.08 -14.61
C ILE A 386 -28.80 -13.36 -14.22
N SER A 387 -27.87 -12.64 -14.82
CA SER A 387 -26.45 -12.68 -14.48
C SER A 387 -26.09 -11.59 -13.48
N VAL A 388 -25.28 -11.95 -12.49
CA VAL A 388 -24.81 -11.04 -11.45
C VAL A 388 -23.31 -11.22 -11.25
N ASN A 389 -22.55 -10.14 -11.36
CA ASN A 389 -21.12 -10.11 -11.16
C ASN A 389 -20.75 -10.30 -9.69
N LEU A 390 -19.75 -11.15 -9.41
CA LEU A 390 -19.16 -11.38 -8.09
C LEU A 390 -17.73 -10.86 -8.06
N SER A 391 -17.44 -9.98 -7.09
CA SER A 391 -16.07 -9.52 -6.85
C SER A 391 -15.21 -10.59 -6.16
N GLY A 392 -13.88 -10.53 -6.36
CA GLY A 392 -12.94 -11.43 -5.68
C GLY A 392 -13.00 -11.36 -4.17
N ARG A 393 -13.41 -10.22 -3.62
CA ARG A 393 -13.56 -10.06 -2.18
C ARG A 393 -14.82 -10.74 -1.65
N GLN A 394 -15.95 -10.63 -2.35
CA GLN A 394 -17.16 -11.37 -2.00
C GLN A 394 -16.94 -12.88 -2.08
N PHE A 395 -16.19 -13.32 -3.08
CA PHE A 395 -15.88 -14.73 -3.27
C PHE A 395 -15.07 -15.32 -2.10
N LYS A 396 -14.21 -14.52 -1.46
CA LYS A 396 -13.41 -14.90 -0.29
C LYS A 396 -14.17 -14.78 1.04
N GLU A 397 -15.36 -14.16 1.05
CA GLU A 397 -16.16 -14.00 2.27
C GLU A 397 -16.77 -15.34 2.70
N PRO A 398 -16.58 -15.74 3.97
CA PRO A 398 -17.22 -16.94 4.49
C PRO A 398 -18.74 -16.84 4.43
N GLY A 399 -19.38 -17.75 3.73
CA GLY A 399 -20.85 -17.84 3.69
C GLY A 399 -21.50 -17.27 2.44
N LEU A 400 -20.78 -17.02 1.36
CA LEU A 400 -21.36 -16.60 0.07
C LEU A 400 -22.46 -17.56 -0.39
N ALA A 401 -22.23 -18.88 -0.38
CA ALA A 401 -23.24 -19.87 -0.77
C ALA A 401 -24.50 -19.82 0.12
N LYS A 402 -24.34 -19.51 1.42
CA LYS A 402 -25.48 -19.32 2.33
C LYS A 402 -26.29 -18.08 1.97
N LEU A 403 -25.62 -16.98 1.61
CA LEU A 403 -26.27 -15.76 1.15
C LEU A 403 -27.07 -16.03 -0.13
N VAL A 404 -26.48 -16.69 -1.13
CA VAL A 404 -27.16 -17.07 -2.39
C VAL A 404 -28.38 -17.94 -2.10
N ALA A 405 -28.21 -19.00 -1.28
CA ALA A 405 -29.31 -19.86 -0.88
C ALA A 405 -30.44 -19.11 -0.14
N GLN A 406 -30.09 -18.11 0.66
CA GLN A 406 -31.07 -17.27 1.35
C GLN A 406 -31.84 -16.40 0.35
N VAL A 407 -31.15 -15.74 -0.59
CA VAL A 407 -31.78 -14.90 -1.62
C VAL A 407 -32.72 -15.70 -2.51
N LEU A 408 -32.32 -16.89 -2.95
CA LEU A 408 -33.15 -17.78 -3.74
C LEU A 408 -34.44 -18.20 -2.99
N ARG A 409 -34.33 -18.48 -1.68
CA ARG A 409 -35.52 -18.79 -0.84
C ARG A 409 -36.41 -17.58 -0.64
N GLU A 410 -35.85 -16.40 -0.40
CA GLU A 410 -36.61 -15.15 -0.19
C GLU A 410 -37.40 -14.74 -1.44
N THR A 411 -36.80 -14.86 -2.61
CA THR A 411 -37.39 -14.48 -3.88
C THR A 411 -38.27 -15.56 -4.50
N GLY A 412 -38.04 -16.83 -4.13
CA GLY A 412 -38.66 -17.98 -4.79
C GLY A 412 -38.21 -18.16 -6.24
N LEU A 413 -37.06 -17.60 -6.62
CA LEU A 413 -36.45 -17.77 -7.94
C LEU A 413 -35.89 -19.19 -8.09
N ALA A 414 -36.13 -19.84 -9.23
CA ALA A 414 -35.50 -21.12 -9.53
C ALA A 414 -33.96 -20.96 -9.63
N PRO A 415 -33.17 -21.79 -8.94
CA PRO A 415 -31.73 -21.63 -8.93
C PRO A 415 -31.10 -21.51 -10.32
N GLY A 416 -31.51 -22.34 -11.27
CA GLY A 416 -30.99 -22.34 -12.64
C GLY A 416 -31.31 -21.08 -13.45
N CYS A 417 -32.10 -20.14 -12.91
CA CYS A 417 -32.31 -18.82 -13.51
C CYS A 417 -31.32 -17.76 -13.01
N LEU A 418 -30.48 -18.08 -12.02
CA LEU A 418 -29.41 -17.20 -11.53
C LEU A 418 -28.07 -17.66 -12.09
N ASN A 419 -27.39 -16.77 -12.80
CA ASN A 419 -26.03 -16.95 -13.28
C ASN A 419 -25.09 -16.05 -12.49
N LEU A 420 -24.03 -16.59 -11.92
CA LEU A 420 -23.03 -15.83 -11.18
C LEU A 420 -21.76 -15.71 -12.02
N GLU A 421 -21.32 -14.49 -12.27
CA GLU A 421 -20.19 -14.19 -13.13
C GLU A 421 -18.95 -13.87 -12.29
N ILE A 422 -17.84 -14.51 -12.63
CA ILE A 422 -16.57 -14.46 -11.89
C ILE A 422 -15.46 -14.22 -12.90
N THR A 423 -14.61 -13.22 -12.67
CA THR A 423 -13.48 -12.95 -13.56
C THR A 423 -12.43 -14.05 -13.50
N GLU A 424 -11.75 -14.25 -14.61
CA GLU A 424 -10.62 -15.20 -14.74
C GLU A 424 -9.59 -15.04 -13.60
N THR A 425 -9.25 -13.81 -13.23
CA THR A 425 -8.25 -13.49 -12.19
C THR A 425 -8.63 -14.05 -10.81
N ILE A 426 -9.92 -14.07 -10.48
CA ILE A 426 -10.40 -14.61 -9.19
C ILE A 426 -10.19 -16.12 -9.13
N MET A 427 -10.41 -16.81 -10.24
CA MET A 427 -10.25 -18.26 -10.34
C MET A 427 -8.79 -18.69 -10.19
N MET A 428 -7.85 -17.86 -10.64
CA MET A 428 -6.40 -18.17 -10.61
C MET A 428 -5.75 -17.86 -9.26
N ALA A 429 -6.37 -17.10 -8.38
CA ALA A 429 -5.74 -16.60 -7.15
C ALA A 429 -5.56 -17.67 -6.05
N ASP A 430 -6.47 -18.66 -5.95
CA ASP A 430 -6.43 -19.77 -4.98
C ASP A 430 -7.24 -20.96 -5.51
N GLU A 431 -6.56 -21.90 -6.17
CA GLU A 431 -7.22 -23.02 -6.85
C GLU A 431 -8.04 -23.92 -5.89
N VAL A 432 -7.54 -24.17 -4.69
CA VAL A 432 -8.18 -25.09 -3.72
C VAL A 432 -9.37 -24.42 -3.05
N GLY A 433 -9.20 -23.21 -2.54
CA GLY A 433 -10.27 -22.45 -1.88
C GLY A 433 -11.40 -22.08 -2.85
N THR A 434 -11.03 -21.63 -4.06
CA THR A 434 -11.97 -21.28 -5.14
C THR A 434 -12.81 -22.48 -5.55
N SER A 435 -12.21 -23.64 -5.78
CA SER A 435 -12.93 -24.87 -6.15
C SER A 435 -13.96 -25.31 -5.11
N ALA A 436 -13.71 -25.10 -3.82
CA ALA A 436 -14.66 -25.47 -2.78
C ALA A 436 -15.92 -24.57 -2.81
N VAL A 437 -15.74 -23.25 -2.93
CA VAL A 437 -16.86 -22.29 -2.99
C VAL A 437 -17.70 -22.49 -4.26
N LEU A 438 -17.05 -22.71 -5.41
CA LEU A 438 -17.74 -22.98 -6.67
C LEU A 438 -18.62 -24.25 -6.59
N ARG A 439 -18.14 -25.32 -5.96
CA ARG A 439 -18.93 -26.54 -5.75
C ARG A 439 -20.09 -26.34 -4.79
N GLU A 440 -19.95 -25.51 -3.76
CA GLU A 440 -21.07 -25.17 -2.89
C GLU A 440 -22.16 -24.40 -3.67
N LEU A 441 -21.77 -23.49 -4.58
CA LEU A 441 -22.70 -22.76 -5.43
C LEU A 441 -23.37 -23.68 -6.47
N GLU A 442 -22.62 -24.56 -7.13
CA GLU A 442 -23.13 -25.58 -8.04
C GLU A 442 -24.19 -26.48 -7.36
N GLN A 443 -23.93 -26.90 -6.11
CA GLN A 443 -24.89 -27.72 -5.35
C GLN A 443 -26.22 -27.01 -5.06
N LEU A 444 -26.24 -25.68 -5.08
CA LEU A 444 -27.49 -24.91 -5.01
C LEU A 444 -28.27 -24.94 -6.33
N GLY A 445 -27.63 -25.35 -7.42
CA GLY A 445 -28.23 -25.40 -8.77
C GLY A 445 -28.19 -24.08 -9.52
N VAL A 446 -27.38 -23.10 -9.08
CA VAL A 446 -27.11 -21.87 -9.84
C VAL A 446 -26.11 -22.16 -10.97
N THR A 447 -26.16 -21.37 -12.04
CA THR A 447 -25.17 -21.45 -13.12
C THR A 447 -24.01 -20.51 -12.85
N LEU A 448 -22.82 -20.89 -13.35
CA LEU A 448 -21.56 -20.16 -13.15
C LEU A 448 -20.96 -19.77 -14.49
N ALA A 449 -20.53 -18.52 -14.62
CA ALA A 449 -19.86 -18.01 -15.81
C ALA A 449 -18.47 -17.45 -15.49
N ILE A 450 -17.53 -17.68 -16.39
CA ILE A 450 -16.22 -17.01 -16.37
C ILE A 450 -16.33 -15.76 -17.22
N ASP A 451 -15.98 -14.64 -16.63
CA ASP A 451 -15.99 -13.33 -17.25
C ASP A 451 -14.59 -12.85 -17.66
N ASP A 452 -14.51 -11.92 -18.62
CA ASP A 452 -13.29 -11.33 -19.18
C ASP A 452 -12.28 -12.37 -19.68
N PHE A 453 -12.74 -13.48 -20.25
CA PHE A 453 -11.86 -14.58 -20.65
C PHE A 453 -10.92 -14.18 -21.79
N GLY A 454 -9.62 -14.44 -21.58
CA GLY A 454 -8.54 -14.19 -22.55
C GLY A 454 -7.71 -12.94 -22.25
N THR A 455 -8.09 -12.13 -21.27
CA THR A 455 -7.31 -10.96 -20.83
C THR A 455 -6.21 -11.30 -19.83
N GLY A 456 -6.21 -12.53 -19.28
CA GLY A 456 -5.27 -13.04 -18.29
C GLY A 456 -4.36 -14.16 -18.79
N TYR A 457 -3.63 -14.77 -17.85
CA TYR A 457 -2.78 -15.94 -18.10
C TYR A 457 -3.54 -17.26 -17.89
N SER A 458 -4.59 -17.52 -18.67
CA SER A 458 -5.34 -18.77 -18.53
C SER A 458 -4.53 -20.00 -18.86
N SER A 459 -4.41 -20.88 -17.89
CA SER A 459 -4.10 -22.29 -18.18
C SER A 459 -5.40 -23.01 -18.52
N PHE A 460 -5.65 -23.29 -19.80
CA PHE A 460 -6.82 -24.04 -20.26
C PHE A 460 -7.03 -25.38 -19.51
N GLY A 461 -5.95 -25.94 -18.90
CA GLY A 461 -6.03 -27.12 -18.08
C GLY A 461 -6.87 -26.94 -16.82
N MET A 462 -6.99 -25.71 -16.30
CA MET A 462 -7.74 -25.43 -15.07
C MET A 462 -9.25 -25.37 -15.29
N LEU A 463 -9.71 -24.88 -16.45
CA LEU A 463 -11.14 -24.83 -16.80
C LEU A 463 -11.84 -26.19 -16.62
N ARG A 464 -11.12 -27.28 -16.88
CA ARG A 464 -11.65 -28.64 -16.75
C ARG A 464 -11.98 -29.03 -15.30
N HIS A 465 -11.42 -28.35 -14.33
CA HIS A 465 -11.57 -28.71 -12.90
C HIS A 465 -12.61 -27.88 -12.16
N PHE A 466 -13.09 -26.80 -12.78
CA PHE A 466 -14.10 -25.94 -12.19
C PHE A 466 -15.50 -26.24 -12.74
N PRO A 467 -16.52 -26.25 -11.87
CA PRO A 467 -17.91 -26.48 -12.29
C PRO A 467 -18.50 -25.18 -12.87
N VAL A 468 -18.11 -24.85 -14.08
CA VAL A 468 -18.62 -23.67 -14.81
C VAL A 468 -19.48 -24.10 -16.00
N ASP A 469 -20.47 -23.29 -16.34
CA ASP A 469 -21.45 -23.58 -17.39
C ASP A 469 -21.25 -22.71 -18.63
N THR A 470 -20.68 -21.50 -18.44
CA THR A 470 -20.62 -20.48 -19.47
C THR A 470 -19.24 -19.79 -19.46
N LEU A 471 -18.78 -19.42 -20.65
CA LEU A 471 -17.58 -18.66 -20.87
C LEU A 471 -17.93 -17.37 -21.62
N LYS A 472 -17.56 -16.18 -21.09
CA LYS A 472 -17.78 -14.89 -21.73
C LYS A 472 -16.49 -14.45 -22.39
N ILE A 473 -16.54 -14.18 -23.68
CA ILE A 473 -15.42 -13.66 -24.47
C ILE A 473 -15.40 -12.15 -24.31
N ASP A 474 -14.27 -11.63 -23.82
CA ASP A 474 -14.08 -10.20 -23.60
C ASP A 474 -14.25 -9.39 -24.89
N ARG A 475 -14.80 -8.20 -24.75
CA ARG A 475 -15.06 -7.24 -25.82
C ARG A 475 -13.83 -6.99 -26.71
N SER A 476 -12.62 -6.98 -26.16
CA SER A 476 -11.41 -6.70 -26.94
C SER A 476 -11.20 -7.66 -28.12
N PHE A 477 -11.64 -8.93 -28.01
CA PHE A 477 -11.58 -9.90 -29.09
C PHE A 477 -12.73 -9.76 -30.10
N VAL A 478 -13.85 -9.14 -29.70
CA VAL A 478 -15.03 -8.92 -30.55
C VAL A 478 -14.89 -7.63 -31.35
N ASP A 479 -14.24 -6.60 -30.78
CA ASP A 479 -14.08 -5.29 -31.43
C ASP A 479 -13.36 -5.37 -32.79
N GLU A 480 -12.42 -6.30 -32.96
CA GLU A 480 -11.65 -6.49 -34.19
C GLU A 480 -12.25 -7.53 -35.17
N LEU A 481 -13.38 -8.16 -34.80
CA LEU A 481 -14.08 -9.10 -35.69
C LEU A 481 -14.73 -8.34 -36.87
N GLY A 482 -14.23 -8.56 -38.06
CA GLY A 482 -14.76 -7.93 -39.29
C GLY A 482 -13.70 -7.30 -40.17
N ALA A 483 -12.49 -7.07 -39.66
CA ALA A 483 -11.40 -6.44 -40.41
C ALA A 483 -10.47 -7.45 -41.14
N GLY A 484 -10.78 -8.74 -41.14
CA GLY A 484 -9.92 -9.79 -41.74
C GLY A 484 -8.70 -10.12 -40.86
N SER A 485 -8.82 -9.91 -39.56
CA SER A 485 -7.77 -10.03 -38.55
C SER A 485 -7.58 -11.45 -38.05
N ASP A 486 -6.43 -11.70 -37.42
CA ASP A 486 -6.08 -12.97 -36.72
C ASP A 486 -7.05 -13.27 -35.55
N ASP A 487 -7.83 -12.30 -35.06
CA ASP A 487 -8.73 -12.45 -33.92
C ASP A 487 -9.92 -13.38 -34.20
N SER A 488 -10.33 -13.48 -35.47
CA SER A 488 -11.30 -14.53 -35.85
C SER A 488 -10.81 -15.94 -35.53
N VAL A 489 -9.48 -16.17 -35.57
CA VAL A 489 -8.86 -17.46 -35.25
C VAL A 489 -8.88 -17.69 -33.73
N ILE A 490 -8.65 -16.63 -32.94
CA ILE A 490 -8.67 -16.68 -31.48
C ILE A 490 -10.09 -16.98 -31.00
N VAL A 491 -11.09 -16.21 -31.47
CA VAL A 491 -12.50 -16.43 -31.11
C VAL A 491 -12.97 -17.82 -31.51
N ALA A 492 -12.65 -18.29 -32.74
CA ALA A 492 -12.95 -19.67 -33.17
C ALA A 492 -12.30 -20.72 -32.27
N GLY A 493 -11.06 -20.48 -31.86
CA GLY A 493 -10.34 -21.35 -30.93
C GLY A 493 -11.00 -21.42 -29.57
N VAL A 494 -11.42 -20.28 -29.02
CA VAL A 494 -12.11 -20.18 -27.72
C VAL A 494 -13.48 -20.87 -27.78
N VAL A 495 -14.30 -20.59 -28.82
CA VAL A 495 -15.61 -21.23 -29.02
C VAL A 495 -15.45 -22.75 -29.14
N GLY A 496 -14.54 -23.23 -29.98
CA GLY A 496 -14.30 -24.66 -30.17
C GLY A 496 -13.82 -25.37 -28.89
N LEU A 497 -12.98 -24.71 -28.10
CA LEU A 497 -12.52 -25.23 -26.81
C LEU A 497 -13.66 -25.30 -25.79
N ALA A 498 -14.41 -24.21 -25.64
CA ALA A 498 -15.54 -24.13 -24.72
C ALA A 498 -16.57 -25.24 -25.00
N HIS A 499 -16.96 -25.42 -26.27
CA HIS A 499 -17.85 -26.50 -26.70
C HIS A 499 -17.26 -27.89 -26.44
N GLY A 500 -15.93 -28.05 -26.65
CA GLY A 500 -15.21 -29.30 -26.31
C GLY A 500 -15.24 -29.65 -24.83
N LEU A 501 -15.45 -28.65 -23.96
CA LEU A 501 -15.63 -28.79 -22.51
C LEU A 501 -17.11 -28.83 -22.09
N GLY A 502 -18.06 -28.68 -23.03
CA GLY A 502 -19.49 -28.65 -22.74
C GLY A 502 -20.00 -27.31 -22.20
N LEU A 503 -19.22 -26.23 -22.38
CA LEU A 503 -19.58 -24.88 -21.96
C LEU A 503 -20.31 -24.12 -23.06
N ARG A 504 -21.23 -23.23 -22.69
CA ARG A 504 -21.81 -22.22 -23.60
C ARG A 504 -20.89 -21.01 -23.69
N VAL A 505 -20.97 -20.31 -24.82
CA VAL A 505 -20.16 -19.11 -25.07
C VAL A 505 -21.04 -17.87 -25.23
N VAL A 506 -20.71 -16.81 -24.51
CA VAL A 506 -21.29 -15.47 -24.68
C VAL A 506 -20.22 -14.56 -25.27
N ALA A 507 -20.50 -13.88 -26.37
CA ALA A 507 -19.64 -12.84 -26.91
C ALA A 507 -20.08 -11.46 -26.39
N GLU A 508 -19.16 -10.71 -25.81
CA GLU A 508 -19.41 -9.39 -25.28
C GLU A 508 -19.04 -8.27 -26.27
N GLY A 509 -19.66 -7.10 -26.10
CA GLY A 509 -19.30 -5.92 -26.88
C GLY A 509 -19.76 -5.97 -28.34
N VAL A 510 -20.79 -6.74 -28.68
CA VAL A 510 -21.35 -6.75 -30.05
C VAL A 510 -21.96 -5.38 -30.36
N GLU A 511 -21.38 -4.63 -31.29
CA GLU A 511 -21.80 -3.28 -31.67
C GLU A 511 -22.32 -3.19 -33.11
N THR A 512 -21.93 -4.13 -33.98
CA THR A 512 -22.27 -4.08 -35.42
C THR A 512 -22.88 -5.37 -35.92
N LEU A 513 -23.66 -5.27 -37.00
CA LEU A 513 -24.21 -6.44 -37.70
C LEU A 513 -23.10 -7.38 -38.20
N GLY A 514 -22.00 -6.84 -38.70
CA GLY A 514 -20.88 -7.66 -39.19
C GLY A 514 -20.22 -8.51 -38.09
N GLN A 515 -20.11 -7.98 -36.87
CA GLN A 515 -19.65 -8.76 -35.72
C GLN A 515 -20.64 -9.87 -35.37
N LEU A 516 -21.95 -9.55 -35.35
CA LEU A 516 -23.01 -10.51 -35.08
C LEU A 516 -23.01 -11.68 -36.09
N GLU A 517 -22.99 -11.38 -37.40
CA GLU A 517 -22.93 -12.40 -38.46
C GLU A 517 -21.67 -13.28 -38.28
N ARG A 518 -20.54 -12.67 -38.00
CA ARG A 518 -19.30 -13.42 -37.82
C ARG A 518 -19.31 -14.33 -36.60
N LEU A 519 -19.83 -13.85 -35.46
CA LEU A 519 -20.00 -14.65 -34.24
C LEU A 519 -20.93 -15.83 -34.45
N HIS A 520 -22.04 -15.61 -35.17
CA HIS A 520 -22.97 -16.68 -35.58
C HIS A 520 -22.25 -17.72 -36.44
N ASP A 521 -21.48 -17.30 -37.47
CA ASP A 521 -20.72 -18.20 -38.33
C ASP A 521 -19.65 -19.01 -37.56
N LEU A 522 -19.07 -18.44 -36.51
CA LEU A 522 -18.12 -19.10 -35.62
C LEU A 522 -18.77 -20.04 -34.61
N GLY A 523 -20.11 -20.10 -34.59
CA GLY A 523 -20.88 -20.96 -33.70
C GLY A 523 -20.97 -20.48 -32.27
N CYS A 524 -20.82 -19.16 -32.01
CA CYS A 524 -21.04 -18.60 -30.68
C CYS A 524 -22.52 -18.71 -30.30
N ASP A 525 -22.80 -19.13 -29.04
CA ASP A 525 -24.16 -19.43 -28.61
C ASP A 525 -25.00 -18.18 -28.28
N LEU A 526 -24.39 -17.24 -27.54
CA LEU A 526 -25.03 -16.07 -27.00
C LEU A 526 -24.24 -14.80 -27.34
N GLY A 527 -24.92 -13.67 -27.38
CA GLY A 527 -24.30 -12.37 -27.63
C GLY A 527 -24.86 -11.28 -26.76
N GLN A 528 -24.00 -10.35 -26.37
CA GLN A 528 -24.32 -9.17 -25.59
C GLN A 528 -23.60 -7.95 -26.16
N GLY A 529 -24.26 -6.80 -26.21
CA GLY A 529 -23.60 -5.59 -26.67
C GLY A 529 -24.59 -4.49 -27.09
N TYR A 530 -24.04 -3.34 -27.49
CA TYR A 530 -24.84 -2.17 -27.84
C TYR A 530 -25.62 -2.35 -29.15
N TYR A 531 -25.31 -3.35 -29.94
CA TYR A 531 -26.12 -3.73 -31.09
C TYR A 531 -27.53 -4.14 -30.66
N PHE A 532 -27.67 -4.87 -29.57
CA PHE A 532 -28.95 -5.31 -29.02
C PHE A 532 -29.62 -4.20 -28.22
N ALA A 533 -28.97 -3.79 -27.13
CA ALA A 533 -29.35 -2.62 -26.34
C ALA A 533 -28.17 -2.20 -25.42
N ARG A 534 -28.16 -0.93 -25.05
CA ARG A 534 -27.35 -0.46 -23.91
C ARG A 534 -27.94 -0.98 -22.60
N PRO A 535 -27.19 -1.02 -21.49
CA PRO A 535 -27.75 -1.30 -20.15
C PRO A 535 -28.91 -0.37 -19.84
N LEU A 536 -30.09 -0.94 -19.60
CA LEU A 536 -31.39 -0.24 -19.45
C LEU A 536 -31.85 -0.23 -17.99
N PRO A 537 -32.48 0.84 -17.50
CA PRO A 537 -33.24 0.79 -16.25
C PRO A 537 -34.31 -0.32 -16.28
N ALA A 538 -34.73 -0.80 -15.10
CA ALA A 538 -35.70 -1.89 -15.00
C ALA A 538 -37.01 -1.64 -15.80
N VAL A 539 -37.50 -0.39 -15.82
CA VAL A 539 -38.72 -0.01 -16.57
C VAL A 539 -38.55 -0.25 -18.07
N ASP A 540 -37.40 0.13 -18.64
CA ASP A 540 -37.15 -0.02 -20.08
C ASP A 540 -36.82 -1.48 -20.43
N ALA A 541 -36.07 -2.22 -19.57
CA ALA A 541 -35.86 -3.65 -19.74
C ALA A 541 -37.16 -4.46 -19.68
N THR A 542 -38.12 -4.02 -18.87
CA THR A 542 -39.48 -4.62 -18.81
C THR A 542 -40.18 -4.58 -20.16
N ALA A 543 -39.99 -3.52 -20.96
CA ALA A 543 -40.59 -3.43 -22.29
C ALA A 543 -40.04 -4.51 -23.25
N ILE A 544 -38.75 -4.89 -23.11
CA ILE A 544 -38.15 -5.99 -23.88
C ILE A 544 -38.79 -7.32 -23.49
N VAL A 545 -38.97 -7.60 -22.19
CA VAL A 545 -39.61 -8.83 -21.69
C VAL A 545 -41.07 -8.93 -22.16
N ALA A 546 -41.80 -7.82 -22.06
CA ALA A 546 -43.22 -7.75 -22.44
C ALA A 546 -43.45 -7.85 -23.96
N GLY A 547 -42.56 -7.24 -24.73
CA GLY A 547 -42.65 -7.15 -26.18
C GLY A 547 -42.17 -8.39 -26.93
N ARG A 548 -41.52 -9.34 -26.26
CA ARG A 548 -40.88 -10.51 -26.89
C ARG A 548 -40.03 -10.09 -28.08
N GLU A 549 -39.19 -9.09 -27.90
CA GLU A 549 -38.30 -8.64 -28.96
C GLU A 549 -37.45 -9.79 -29.46
N THR A 550 -37.39 -9.97 -30.78
CA THR A 550 -36.46 -10.89 -31.45
C THR A 550 -35.47 -10.11 -32.29
N TRP A 551 -34.21 -10.47 -32.20
CA TRP A 551 -33.12 -9.86 -32.95
C TRP A 551 -32.67 -10.84 -34.06
N HIS A 552 -33.06 -10.58 -35.29
CA HIS A 552 -32.63 -11.41 -36.44
C HIS A 552 -31.43 -10.78 -37.17
N THR A 553 -30.59 -11.63 -37.71
CA THR A 553 -29.53 -11.23 -38.65
C THR A 553 -30.20 -10.51 -39.84
N GLY A 554 -30.22 -9.18 -39.77
CA GLY A 554 -30.68 -8.35 -40.87
C GLY A 554 -31.72 -7.28 -40.60
N HIS A 555 -32.67 -7.43 -39.68
CA HIS A 555 -33.65 -6.37 -39.37
C HIS A 555 -34.40 -6.63 -38.07
N ARG A 556 -34.62 -5.58 -37.30
CA ARG A 556 -35.53 -5.53 -36.16
C ARG A 556 -36.97 -5.69 -36.70
N ILE A 557 -37.64 -6.80 -36.48
CA ILE A 557 -39.04 -7.00 -36.89
C ILE A 557 -39.91 -6.94 -35.63
N GLY A 558 -40.30 -5.74 -35.25
CA GLY A 558 -41.39 -5.49 -34.33
C GLY A 558 -42.35 -4.48 -34.94
N PRO A 559 -43.68 -4.49 -34.64
CA PRO A 559 -44.68 -3.69 -35.35
C PRO A 559 -44.63 -2.19 -35.10
N ASP A 560 -43.67 -1.67 -34.30
CA ASP A 560 -43.43 -0.23 -34.14
C ASP A 560 -41.97 0.03 -33.75
N ALA A 561 -41.04 -0.09 -34.73
CA ALA A 561 -39.65 0.26 -34.56
C ALA A 561 -39.48 1.79 -34.44
N ARG A 562 -39.63 2.35 -33.25
CA ARG A 562 -39.06 3.66 -32.93
C ARG A 562 -37.55 3.48 -32.71
N VAL A 563 -36.80 3.80 -33.75
CA VAL A 563 -35.36 4.02 -33.65
C VAL A 563 -35.12 5.11 -32.60
N LEU A 564 -34.68 4.73 -31.41
CA LEU A 564 -34.05 5.67 -30.49
C LEU A 564 -32.70 6.06 -31.11
N GLN A 565 -32.71 7.13 -31.91
CA GLN A 565 -31.45 7.76 -32.34
C GLN A 565 -30.71 8.20 -31.10
N PRO A 566 -29.38 8.01 -31.05
CA PRO A 566 -28.56 8.53 -29.96
C PRO A 566 -28.71 10.04 -29.93
N ALA A 567 -29.15 10.58 -28.78
CA ALA A 567 -29.04 12.00 -28.51
C ALA A 567 -27.56 12.38 -28.58
N ALA A 568 -27.24 13.21 -29.57
CA ALA A 568 -25.94 13.80 -29.75
C ALA A 568 -25.62 14.70 -28.54
N ARG A 569 -24.45 14.46 -27.98
CA ARG A 569 -23.61 15.14 -26.99
C ARG A 569 -23.49 14.49 -25.65
#